data_8eba309c3af249f611996c2489a1deed
#
_entry.id   8eba309c3af249f611996c2489a1deed
#
_cell.length_a   1.000
_cell.length_b   1.000
_cell.length_c   1.000
_cell.angle_alpha   90.00
_cell.angle_beta   90.00
_cell.angle_gamma   90.00
#
_symmetry.space_group_name_H-M   'P 1'
#
loop_
_entity.id
_entity.type
_entity.pdbx_description
1 polymer ?
#
loop_
_entity_poly.entity_id
_entity_poly.type
_entity_poly.pdbx_seq_one_letter_code
_entity_poly.pdbx_strand_id
1 'polypeptide(L)'
;LSLFILFFCTNEITLVMKKIVIFASGSGTNAENIIKYFETKEIGTVVAIFTNNPIAKVIERAKKFHLPIEIFSKAELFESKVLQKLNDFQPDLVVLAGFLLKLPESIIESYPNRIINIHPALLPKYGGKGMYGMNVHKAVVENKEKETGITIHFVNENYDEGNIIFQKKVTVLVTDTPEVVAEKIHELEQKYFPSVIEDLLTSN
;
A
#
# COMPACT_ATOMS: atom_id res chain seq x y z
N LEU A 1 42.75 -21.82 42.89
CA LEU A 1 42.45 -20.72 41.94
C LEU A 1 41.34 -21.19 41.01
N SER A 2 40.12 -20.85 41.33
CA SER A 2 38.93 -21.21 40.51
C SER A 2 38.62 -20.07 39.56
N LEU A 3 38.77 -20.32 38.27
CA LEU A 3 38.49 -19.33 37.19
C LEU A 3 36.99 -19.38 36.90
N PHE A 4 36.24 -18.38 37.37
CA PHE A 4 34.86 -18.16 36.99
C PHE A 4 34.83 -17.52 35.61
N ILE A 5 34.47 -18.32 34.57
CA ILE A 5 34.16 -17.81 33.24
C ILE A 5 32.74 -17.32 33.29
N LEU A 6 32.55 -15.97 33.34
CA LEU A 6 31.27 -15.31 33.12
C LEU A 6 30.94 -15.42 31.64
N PHE A 7 29.98 -16.31 31.31
CA PHE A 7 29.27 -16.28 30.02
C PHE A 7 28.35 -15.06 30.02
N PHE A 8 28.76 -13.98 29.38
CA PHE A 8 27.85 -12.93 28.95
C PHE A 8 27.02 -13.51 27.81
N CYS A 9 25.79 -13.91 28.11
CA CYS A 9 24.76 -14.17 27.11
C CYS A 9 24.31 -12.82 26.56
N THR A 10 24.92 -12.33 25.50
CA THR A 10 24.41 -11.20 24.74
C THR A 10 23.14 -11.69 24.04
N ASN A 11 21.98 -11.35 24.56
CA ASN A 11 20.72 -11.43 23.82
C ASN A 11 20.81 -10.43 22.65
N GLU A 12 21.42 -10.84 21.54
CA GLU A 12 21.22 -10.16 20.28
C GLU A 12 19.75 -10.35 19.91
N ILE A 13 18.94 -9.30 20.13
CA ILE A 13 17.60 -9.22 19.56
C ILE A 13 17.83 -9.09 18.06
N THR A 14 17.79 -10.22 17.37
CA THR A 14 17.78 -10.22 15.90
C THR A 14 16.49 -9.54 15.45
N LEU A 15 16.55 -8.29 15.09
CA LEU A 15 15.41 -7.56 14.56
C LEU A 15 15.01 -8.22 13.23
N VAL A 16 13.93 -8.99 13.26
CA VAL A 16 13.41 -9.63 12.04
C VAL A 16 12.73 -8.56 11.22
N MET A 17 13.30 -8.22 10.07
CA MET A 17 12.71 -7.24 9.16
C MET A 17 11.35 -7.71 8.67
N LYS A 18 10.33 -6.87 8.83
CA LYS A 18 8.96 -7.13 8.38
C LYS A 18 8.88 -7.12 6.85
N LYS A 19 8.17 -8.07 6.28
CA LYS A 19 8.03 -8.25 4.83
C LYS A 19 6.79 -7.52 4.30
N ILE A 20 6.98 -6.68 3.30
CA ILE A 20 5.90 -5.93 2.64
C ILE A 20 5.73 -6.47 1.22
N VAL A 21 4.50 -6.79 0.83
CA VAL A 21 4.13 -7.05 -0.56
C VAL A 21 3.24 -5.92 -1.04
N ILE A 22 3.52 -5.39 -2.23
CA ILE A 22 2.75 -4.29 -2.81
C ILE A 22 1.99 -4.76 -4.04
N PHE A 23 0.69 -4.47 -4.08
CA PHE A 23 -0.17 -4.64 -5.24
C PHE A 23 -0.35 -3.30 -5.96
N ALA A 24 -0.13 -3.27 -7.28
CA ALA A 24 -0.29 -2.07 -8.11
C ALA A 24 -0.72 -2.43 -9.53
N SER A 25 -1.68 -1.67 -10.11
CA SER A 25 -2.18 -1.90 -11.49
C SER A 25 -1.63 -0.93 -12.53
N GLY A 26 -0.95 0.15 -12.11
CA GLY A 26 -0.65 1.30 -12.96
C GLY A 26 0.79 1.80 -12.92
N SER A 27 0.93 3.11 -12.71
CA SER A 27 2.23 3.82 -12.75
C SER A 27 3.25 3.32 -11.73
N GLY A 28 2.80 2.91 -10.54
CA GLY A 28 3.65 2.42 -9.47
C GLY A 28 4.49 3.50 -8.77
N THR A 29 4.10 4.78 -8.84
CA THR A 29 4.80 5.87 -8.16
C THR A 29 4.80 5.69 -6.64
N ASN A 30 3.67 5.30 -6.06
CA ASN A 30 3.59 4.96 -4.63
C ASN A 30 4.43 3.73 -4.30
N ALA A 31 4.41 2.68 -5.13
CA ALA A 31 5.25 1.51 -4.93
C ALA A 31 6.74 1.87 -4.93
N GLU A 32 7.22 2.66 -5.89
CA GLU A 32 8.61 3.12 -5.94
C GLU A 32 8.98 3.95 -4.72
N ASN A 33 8.09 4.83 -4.26
CA ASN A 33 8.31 5.64 -3.06
C ASN A 33 8.43 4.79 -1.79
N ILE A 34 7.55 3.81 -1.62
CA ILE A 34 7.59 2.87 -0.49
C ILE A 34 8.89 2.06 -0.53
N ILE A 35 9.28 1.53 -1.69
CA ILE A 35 10.54 0.79 -1.84
C ILE A 35 11.72 1.64 -1.37
N LYS A 36 11.87 2.86 -1.93
CA LYS A 36 12.97 3.79 -1.57
C LYS A 36 12.98 4.14 -0.09
N TYR A 37 11.80 4.32 0.50
CA TYR A 37 11.69 4.64 1.91
C TYR A 37 12.23 3.50 2.80
N PHE A 38 11.88 2.27 2.47
CA PHE A 38 12.28 1.11 3.26
C PHE A 38 13.71 0.60 2.95
N GLU A 39 14.36 1.02 1.84
CA GLU A 39 15.78 0.72 1.59
C GLU A 39 16.72 1.24 2.68
N THR A 40 16.32 2.30 3.39
CA THR A 40 17.11 2.93 4.46
C THR A 40 16.63 2.60 5.86
N LYS A 41 15.68 1.66 5.99
CA LYS A 41 15.04 1.30 7.26
C LYS A 41 15.33 -0.16 7.64
N GLU A 42 15.58 -0.39 8.92
CA GLU A 42 15.82 -1.74 9.46
C GLU A 42 14.55 -2.44 9.96
N ILE A 43 13.38 -1.77 9.81
CA ILE A 43 12.11 -2.29 10.34
C ILE A 43 11.37 -3.17 9.35
N GLY A 44 11.52 -2.92 8.07
CA GLY A 44 10.79 -3.64 7.02
C GLY A 44 11.45 -3.55 5.66
N THR A 45 11.05 -4.42 4.76
CA THR A 45 11.53 -4.46 3.37
C THR A 45 10.41 -4.86 2.42
N VAL A 46 10.38 -4.27 1.22
CA VAL A 46 9.49 -4.73 0.16
C VAL A 46 10.11 -5.97 -0.47
N VAL A 47 9.36 -7.08 -0.46
CA VAL A 47 9.86 -8.39 -0.94
C VAL A 47 9.31 -8.77 -2.30
N ALA A 48 8.19 -8.21 -2.75
CA ALA A 48 7.63 -8.46 -4.07
C ALA A 48 6.62 -7.39 -4.50
N ILE A 49 6.44 -7.28 -5.81
CA ILE A 49 5.37 -6.49 -6.44
C ILE A 49 4.41 -7.44 -7.16
N PHE A 50 3.12 -7.26 -6.93
CA PHE A 50 2.04 -7.98 -7.57
C PHE A 50 1.26 -7.06 -8.51
N THR A 51 1.05 -7.46 -9.75
CA THR A 51 0.28 -6.66 -10.73
C THR A 51 -0.62 -7.53 -11.60
N ASN A 52 -1.84 -7.04 -11.85
CA ASN A 52 -2.79 -7.66 -12.77
C ASN A 52 -2.65 -7.12 -14.20
N ASN A 53 -1.70 -6.22 -14.45
CA ASN A 53 -1.50 -5.59 -15.75
C ASN A 53 -0.07 -5.84 -16.25
N PRO A 54 0.12 -6.68 -17.30
CA PRO A 54 1.44 -7.03 -17.79
C PRO A 54 2.24 -5.87 -18.43
N ILE A 55 1.55 -4.75 -18.70
CA ILE A 55 2.18 -3.53 -19.26
C ILE A 55 2.23 -2.37 -18.24
N ALA A 56 1.97 -2.66 -16.97
CA ALA A 56 2.01 -1.65 -15.92
C ALA A 56 3.44 -1.11 -15.73
N LYS A 57 3.58 0.22 -15.63
CA LYS A 57 4.89 0.87 -15.40
C LYS A 57 5.53 0.48 -14.07
N VAL A 58 4.77 -0.01 -13.11
CA VAL A 58 5.31 -0.55 -11.84
C VAL A 58 6.32 -1.66 -12.08
N ILE A 59 6.18 -2.44 -13.17
CA ILE A 59 7.11 -3.53 -13.54
C ILE A 59 8.51 -2.98 -13.79
N GLU A 60 8.63 -1.91 -14.59
CA GLU A 60 9.93 -1.29 -14.87
C GLU A 60 10.54 -0.65 -13.63
N ARG A 61 9.71 -0.09 -12.74
CA ARG A 61 10.15 0.48 -11.47
C ARG A 61 10.70 -0.61 -10.54
N ALA A 62 9.97 -1.71 -10.35
CA ALA A 62 10.38 -2.82 -9.50
C ALA A 62 11.68 -3.48 -9.97
N LYS A 63 11.88 -3.61 -11.29
CA LYS A 63 13.12 -4.14 -11.87
C LYS A 63 14.36 -3.35 -11.48
N LYS A 64 14.26 -2.02 -11.30
CA LYS A 64 15.39 -1.17 -10.87
C LYS A 64 15.89 -1.53 -9.46
N PHE A 65 15.01 -2.10 -8.64
CA PHE A 65 15.29 -2.54 -7.28
C PHE A 65 15.50 -4.06 -7.17
N HIS A 66 15.59 -4.75 -8.30
CA HIS A 66 15.76 -6.21 -8.38
C HIS A 66 14.68 -7.01 -7.62
N LEU A 67 13.49 -6.46 -7.48
CA LEU A 67 12.40 -7.09 -6.77
C LEU A 67 11.69 -8.16 -7.63
N PRO A 68 11.28 -9.27 -7.03
CA PRO A 68 10.35 -10.21 -7.64
C PRO A 68 9.06 -9.54 -8.08
N ILE A 69 8.56 -9.94 -9.26
CA ILE A 69 7.34 -9.39 -9.84
C ILE A 69 6.42 -10.53 -10.21
N GLU A 70 5.24 -10.57 -9.58
CA GLU A 70 4.19 -11.53 -9.87
C GLU A 70 3.13 -10.88 -10.75
N ILE A 71 3.07 -11.33 -12.01
CA ILE A 71 2.04 -10.88 -12.96
C ILE A 71 0.94 -11.95 -12.99
N PHE A 72 -0.30 -11.53 -12.84
CA PHE A 72 -1.45 -12.42 -12.80
C PHE A 72 -2.66 -11.84 -13.54
N SER A 73 -3.52 -12.71 -14.02
CA SER A 73 -4.80 -12.35 -14.60
C SER A 73 -5.89 -12.20 -13.52
N LYS A 74 -6.99 -11.54 -13.88
CA LYS A 74 -8.16 -11.48 -12.99
C LYS A 74 -8.66 -12.89 -12.62
N ALA A 75 -8.63 -13.87 -13.54
CA ALA A 75 -9.04 -15.24 -13.26
C ALA A 75 -8.15 -15.87 -12.18
N GLU A 76 -6.82 -15.77 -12.31
CA GLU A 76 -5.87 -16.31 -11.34
C GLU A 76 -6.01 -15.68 -9.95
N LEU A 77 -6.43 -14.40 -9.87
CA LEU A 77 -6.70 -13.73 -8.59
C LEU A 77 -7.84 -14.46 -7.84
N PHE A 78 -8.89 -14.90 -8.54
CA PHE A 78 -10.04 -15.57 -7.94
C PHE A 78 -9.92 -17.10 -7.84
N GLU A 79 -8.91 -17.70 -8.49
CA GLU A 79 -8.61 -19.15 -8.47
C GLU A 79 -7.59 -19.56 -7.39
N SER A 80 -7.36 -18.74 -6.37
CA SER A 80 -6.40 -18.97 -5.29
C SER A 80 -4.93 -19.04 -5.69
N LYS A 81 -4.57 -18.92 -6.97
CA LYS A 81 -3.15 -18.93 -7.42
C LYS A 81 -2.36 -17.75 -6.86
N VAL A 82 -3.00 -16.56 -6.82
CA VAL A 82 -2.38 -15.36 -6.25
C VAL A 82 -2.18 -15.51 -4.75
N LEU A 83 -3.16 -16.10 -4.04
CA LEU A 83 -3.03 -16.39 -2.61
C LEU A 83 -1.86 -17.34 -2.34
N GLN A 84 -1.70 -18.41 -3.14
CA GLN A 84 -0.57 -19.34 -3.00
C GLN A 84 0.76 -18.62 -3.15
N LYS A 85 0.94 -17.85 -4.22
CA LYS A 85 2.15 -17.05 -4.44
C LYS A 85 2.39 -16.01 -3.32
N LEU A 86 1.33 -15.37 -2.84
CA LEU A 86 1.43 -14.42 -1.73
C LEU A 86 1.92 -15.11 -0.44
N ASN A 87 1.43 -16.33 -0.18
CA ASN A 87 1.86 -17.15 0.96
C ASN A 87 3.34 -17.56 0.87
N ASP A 88 3.90 -17.75 -0.34
CA ASP A 88 5.34 -18.06 -0.51
C ASP A 88 6.23 -16.92 -0.01
N PHE A 89 5.81 -15.67 -0.15
CA PHE A 89 6.52 -14.50 0.37
C PHE A 89 6.34 -14.30 1.88
N GLN A 90 5.27 -14.82 2.47
CA GLN A 90 4.93 -14.67 3.90
C GLN A 90 4.93 -13.19 4.35
N PRO A 91 4.17 -12.29 3.71
CA PRO A 91 4.20 -10.88 4.08
C PRO A 91 3.62 -10.64 5.48
N ASP A 92 4.23 -9.73 6.22
CA ASP A 92 3.66 -9.16 7.43
C ASP A 92 2.57 -8.13 7.09
N LEU A 93 2.74 -7.42 5.96
CA LEU A 93 1.79 -6.43 5.48
C LEU A 93 1.63 -6.50 3.96
N VAL A 94 0.40 -6.44 3.49
CA VAL A 94 0.03 -6.29 2.08
C VAL A 94 -0.46 -4.86 1.85
N VAL A 95 0.11 -4.18 0.87
CA VAL A 95 -0.17 -2.78 0.57
C VAL A 95 -0.79 -2.65 -0.82
N LEU A 96 -2.00 -2.12 -0.90
CA LEU A 96 -2.64 -1.79 -2.17
C LEU A 96 -2.28 -0.33 -2.52
N ALA A 97 -1.42 -0.17 -3.53
CA ALA A 97 -0.91 1.12 -3.99
C ALA A 97 -1.38 1.41 -5.42
N GLY A 98 -2.63 1.77 -5.58
CA GLY A 98 -3.28 1.94 -6.88
C GLY A 98 -3.58 0.59 -7.56
N PHE A 99 -4.05 -0.37 -6.78
CA PHE A 99 -4.57 -1.64 -7.26
C PHE A 99 -6.07 -1.51 -7.54
N LEU A 100 -6.50 -1.87 -8.76
CA LEU A 100 -7.83 -1.54 -9.26
C LEU A 100 -8.85 -2.68 -9.17
N LEU A 101 -8.41 -3.89 -8.86
CA LEU A 101 -9.32 -5.02 -8.68
C LEU A 101 -9.70 -5.17 -7.21
N LYS A 102 -10.91 -5.66 -6.98
CA LYS A 102 -11.33 -6.10 -5.64
C LYS A 102 -10.57 -7.38 -5.28
N LEU A 103 -10.02 -7.42 -4.06
CA LEU A 103 -9.42 -8.64 -3.55
C LEU A 103 -10.49 -9.68 -3.24
N PRO A 104 -10.24 -10.97 -3.51
CA PRO A 104 -11.11 -12.07 -3.08
C PRO A 104 -11.13 -12.17 -1.56
N GLU A 105 -12.26 -12.62 -1.03
CA GLU A 105 -12.47 -12.87 0.38
C GLU A 105 -11.38 -13.80 0.98
N SER A 106 -11.00 -14.84 0.23
CA SER A 106 -9.94 -15.78 0.62
C SER A 106 -8.59 -15.12 0.93
N ILE A 107 -8.23 -14.05 0.22
CA ILE A 107 -7.01 -13.27 0.52
C ILE A 107 -7.23 -12.42 1.77
N ILE A 108 -8.39 -11.76 1.88
CA ILE A 108 -8.71 -10.90 3.03
C ILE A 108 -8.73 -11.71 4.34
N GLU A 109 -9.37 -12.87 4.33
CA GLU A 109 -9.42 -13.77 5.49
C GLU A 109 -8.06 -14.36 5.88
N SER A 110 -7.17 -14.59 4.89
CA SER A 110 -5.82 -15.11 5.15
C SER A 110 -4.89 -14.06 5.78
N TYR A 111 -5.20 -12.78 5.61
CA TYR A 111 -4.40 -11.66 6.09
C TYR A 111 -5.24 -10.64 6.89
N PRO A 112 -5.93 -11.07 7.99
CA PRO A 112 -6.81 -10.20 8.76
C PRO A 112 -6.02 -9.05 9.39
N ASN A 113 -6.49 -7.81 9.18
CA ASN A 113 -5.83 -6.57 9.62
C ASN A 113 -4.38 -6.40 9.11
N ARG A 114 -4.03 -7.09 8.02
CA ARG A 114 -2.71 -7.00 7.39
C ARG A 114 -2.76 -6.59 5.91
N ILE A 115 -3.90 -6.06 5.46
CA ILE A 115 -4.06 -5.50 4.12
C ILE A 115 -4.52 -4.07 4.27
N ILE A 116 -3.78 -3.13 3.68
CA ILE A 116 -4.13 -1.71 3.68
C ILE A 116 -4.25 -1.17 2.26
N ASN A 117 -5.08 -0.16 2.09
CA ASN A 117 -5.25 0.56 0.84
C ASN A 117 -5.08 2.07 1.06
N ILE A 118 -4.57 2.77 0.04
CA ILE A 118 -4.63 4.21 -0.03
C ILE A 118 -5.69 4.64 -1.04
N HIS A 119 -6.63 5.47 -0.60
CA HIS A 119 -7.70 6.02 -1.42
C HIS A 119 -7.53 7.53 -1.60
N PRO A 120 -7.64 8.07 -2.84
CA PRO A 120 -7.33 9.47 -3.13
C PRO A 120 -8.46 10.45 -2.82
N ALA A 121 -9.23 10.20 -1.74
CA ALA A 121 -10.25 11.08 -1.21
C ALA A 121 -10.42 10.91 0.31
N LEU A 122 -11.24 11.78 0.92
CA LEU A 122 -11.63 11.68 2.32
C LEU A 122 -12.85 10.76 2.45
N LEU A 123 -12.61 9.47 2.69
CA LEU A 123 -13.67 8.51 2.92
C LEU A 123 -14.58 8.92 4.10
N PRO A 124 -15.89 8.62 4.03
CA PRO A 124 -16.59 7.78 3.04
C PRO A 124 -16.96 8.47 1.72
N LYS A 125 -16.73 9.78 1.56
CA LYS A 125 -17.02 10.49 0.31
C LYS A 125 -16.10 9.99 -0.81
N TYR A 126 -16.65 9.86 -2.00
CA TYR A 126 -15.91 9.46 -3.21
C TYR A 126 -15.20 8.11 -3.10
N GLY A 127 -15.71 7.21 -2.24
CA GLY A 127 -15.33 5.80 -2.19
C GLY A 127 -16.24 4.90 -3.01
N GLY A 128 -15.89 3.61 -3.10
CA GLY A 128 -16.71 2.57 -3.70
C GLY A 128 -16.44 2.32 -5.17
N LYS A 129 -17.28 1.47 -5.78
CA LYS A 129 -17.10 0.98 -7.15
C LYS A 129 -17.05 2.11 -8.17
N GLY A 130 -15.96 2.17 -8.96
CA GLY A 130 -15.76 3.19 -10.01
C GLY A 130 -15.02 4.45 -9.54
N MET A 131 -14.85 4.64 -8.24
CA MET A 131 -14.14 5.78 -7.65
C MET A 131 -12.65 5.48 -7.51
N TYR A 132 -11.89 5.66 -8.59
CA TYR A 132 -10.45 5.48 -8.63
C TYR A 132 -9.79 6.45 -9.62
N GLY A 133 -8.54 6.79 -9.38
CA GLY A 133 -7.74 7.65 -10.24
C GLY A 133 -8.42 8.98 -10.55
N MET A 134 -8.38 9.41 -11.80
CA MET A 134 -8.96 10.69 -12.23
C MET A 134 -10.48 10.82 -12.00
N ASN A 135 -11.21 9.71 -11.88
CA ASN A 135 -12.66 9.78 -11.62
C ASN A 135 -12.95 10.46 -10.28
N VAL A 136 -12.14 10.18 -9.25
CA VAL A 136 -12.27 10.81 -7.94
C VAL A 136 -12.02 12.31 -8.03
N HIS A 137 -10.93 12.72 -8.68
CA HIS A 137 -10.55 14.14 -8.78
C HIS A 137 -11.56 14.95 -9.60
N LYS A 138 -12.11 14.37 -10.68
CA LYS A 138 -13.21 14.97 -11.45
C LYS A 138 -14.43 15.16 -10.61
N ALA A 139 -14.86 14.14 -9.86
CA ALA A 139 -16.03 14.21 -8.99
C ALA A 139 -15.86 15.28 -7.89
N VAL A 140 -14.68 15.39 -7.28
CA VAL A 140 -14.36 16.42 -6.27
C VAL A 140 -14.52 17.83 -6.86
N VAL A 141 -13.98 18.08 -8.05
CA VAL A 141 -14.07 19.39 -8.73
C VAL A 141 -15.50 19.70 -9.20
N GLU A 142 -16.18 18.74 -9.82
CA GLU A 142 -17.57 18.86 -10.29
C GLU A 142 -18.54 19.17 -9.16
N ASN A 143 -18.34 18.57 -7.99
CA ASN A 143 -19.14 18.83 -6.78
C ASN A 143 -18.72 20.08 -6.02
N LYS A 144 -17.73 20.83 -6.54
CA LYS A 144 -17.25 22.09 -5.93
C LYS A 144 -16.85 21.92 -4.47
N GLU A 145 -16.22 20.77 -4.14
CA GLU A 145 -15.72 20.54 -2.79
C GLU A 145 -14.63 21.57 -2.45
N LYS A 146 -14.62 22.02 -1.19
CA LYS A 146 -13.62 22.98 -0.69
C LYS A 146 -12.37 22.29 -0.17
N GLU A 147 -12.46 21.01 0.11
CA GLU A 147 -11.36 20.16 0.60
C GLU A 147 -11.49 18.75 0.03
N THR A 148 -10.36 18.11 -0.14
CA THR A 148 -10.24 16.69 -0.41
C THR A 148 -9.04 16.16 0.37
N GLY A 149 -8.56 14.96 0.08
CA GLY A 149 -7.39 14.42 0.79
C GLY A 149 -7.12 12.97 0.42
N ILE A 150 -6.39 12.32 1.28
CA ILE A 150 -6.11 10.89 1.21
C ILE A 150 -6.72 10.18 2.40
N THR A 151 -7.10 8.90 2.21
CA THR A 151 -7.47 7.98 3.27
C THR A 151 -6.64 6.71 3.14
N ILE A 152 -5.94 6.33 4.21
CA ILE A 152 -5.32 5.01 4.35
C ILE A 152 -6.22 4.22 5.29
N HIS A 153 -6.63 3.02 4.87
CA HIS A 153 -7.59 2.19 5.62
C HIS A 153 -7.25 0.72 5.49
N PHE A 154 -7.70 -0.08 6.45
CA PHE A 154 -7.68 -1.53 6.31
C PHE A 154 -8.67 -1.97 5.24
N VAL A 155 -8.34 -3.06 4.54
CA VAL A 155 -9.20 -3.64 3.51
C VAL A 155 -10.11 -4.69 4.13
N ASN A 156 -11.40 -4.60 3.79
CA ASN A 156 -12.40 -5.61 4.07
C ASN A 156 -13.10 -6.07 2.78
N GLU A 157 -14.16 -6.85 2.91
CA GLU A 157 -14.93 -7.38 1.77
C GLU A 157 -15.68 -6.32 0.96
N ASN A 158 -15.79 -5.09 1.46
CA ASN A 158 -16.43 -3.98 0.75
C ASN A 158 -15.40 -3.02 0.18
N TYR A 159 -15.75 -2.31 -0.90
CA TYR A 159 -14.85 -1.27 -1.43
C TYR A 159 -14.81 -0.07 -0.49
N ASP A 160 -13.61 0.32 -0.07
CA ASP A 160 -13.30 1.55 0.65
C ASP A 160 -14.08 1.75 1.97
N GLU A 161 -14.56 0.65 2.61
CA GLU A 161 -15.37 0.69 3.84
C GLU A 161 -14.62 0.16 5.08
N GLY A 162 -13.38 -0.27 4.94
CA GLY A 162 -12.58 -0.76 6.07
C GLY A 162 -12.18 0.36 7.05
N ASN A 163 -11.78 -0.03 8.25
CA ASN A 163 -11.41 0.90 9.32
C ASN A 163 -10.31 1.87 8.86
N ILE A 164 -10.56 3.16 9.06
CA ILE A 164 -9.62 4.23 8.70
C ILE A 164 -8.44 4.21 9.67
N ILE A 165 -7.23 4.21 9.10
CA ILE A 165 -5.96 4.29 9.82
C ILE A 165 -5.50 5.74 9.88
N PHE A 166 -5.56 6.43 8.73
CA PHE A 166 -5.04 7.79 8.59
C PHE A 166 -5.79 8.57 7.52
N GLN A 167 -6.01 9.85 7.77
CA GLN A 167 -6.52 10.79 6.76
C GLN A 167 -5.72 12.09 6.79
N LYS A 168 -5.49 12.66 5.62
CA LYS A 168 -4.91 14.00 5.49
C LYS A 168 -5.67 14.82 4.47
N LYS A 169 -6.04 16.03 4.85
CA LYS A 169 -6.79 16.98 4.03
C LYS A 169 -5.88 17.91 3.23
N VAL A 170 -6.40 18.37 2.09
CA VAL A 170 -5.85 19.47 1.30
C VAL A 170 -6.98 20.35 0.77
N THR A 171 -6.73 21.65 0.69
CA THR A 171 -7.69 22.62 0.17
C THR A 171 -7.82 22.51 -1.35
N VAL A 172 -9.07 22.54 -1.84
CA VAL A 172 -9.40 22.63 -3.26
C VAL A 172 -9.85 24.08 -3.54
N LEU A 173 -9.16 24.76 -4.44
CA LEU A 173 -9.50 26.11 -4.87
C LEU A 173 -10.53 26.06 -6.00
N VAL A 174 -11.32 27.09 -6.16
CA VAL A 174 -12.33 27.20 -7.24
C VAL A 174 -11.67 27.13 -8.64
N THR A 175 -10.39 27.49 -8.71
CA THR A 175 -9.58 27.46 -9.95
C THR A 175 -8.88 26.13 -10.21
N ASP A 176 -8.93 25.18 -9.26
CA ASP A 176 -8.24 23.91 -9.41
C ASP A 176 -8.94 23.04 -10.47
N THR A 177 -8.15 22.50 -11.40
CA THR A 177 -8.62 21.46 -12.31
C THR A 177 -8.47 20.08 -11.67
N PRO A 178 -9.12 19.03 -12.22
CA PRO A 178 -8.90 17.66 -11.73
C PRO A 178 -7.44 17.24 -11.69
N GLU A 179 -6.63 17.70 -12.64
CA GLU A 179 -5.19 17.42 -12.72
C GLU A 179 -4.44 18.08 -11.56
N VAL A 180 -4.75 19.35 -11.24
CA VAL A 180 -4.16 20.05 -10.09
C VAL A 180 -4.54 19.37 -8.78
N VAL A 181 -5.80 18.93 -8.65
CA VAL A 181 -6.23 18.15 -7.49
C VAL A 181 -5.46 16.82 -7.41
N ALA A 182 -5.28 16.12 -8.54
CA ALA A 182 -4.51 14.88 -8.57
C ALA A 182 -3.05 15.09 -8.13
N GLU A 183 -2.40 16.19 -8.54
CA GLU A 183 -1.04 16.55 -8.10
C GLU A 183 -0.98 16.76 -6.59
N LYS A 184 -1.90 17.55 -6.02
CA LYS A 184 -1.99 17.76 -4.57
C LYS A 184 -2.19 16.46 -3.79
N ILE A 185 -3.03 15.56 -4.30
CA ILE A 185 -3.25 14.24 -3.70
C ILE A 185 -1.99 13.40 -3.77
N HIS A 186 -1.32 13.38 -4.92
CA HIS A 186 -0.07 12.64 -5.10
C HIS A 186 1.03 13.10 -4.13
N GLU A 187 1.16 14.40 -3.88
CA GLU A 187 2.10 14.93 -2.86
C GLU A 187 1.79 14.40 -1.47
N LEU A 188 0.50 14.34 -1.10
CA LEU A 188 0.09 13.77 0.19
C LEU A 188 0.39 12.27 0.27
N GLU A 189 0.10 11.50 -0.79
CA GLU A 189 0.41 10.08 -0.87
C GLU A 189 1.91 9.84 -0.68
N GLN A 190 2.74 10.54 -1.43
CA GLN A 190 4.20 10.40 -1.37
C GLN A 190 4.75 10.74 0.02
N LYS A 191 4.18 11.73 0.68
CA LYS A 191 4.63 12.18 2.00
C LYS A 191 4.21 11.26 3.13
N TYR A 192 2.99 10.77 3.11
CA TYR A 192 2.40 10.12 4.29
C TYR A 192 2.29 8.60 4.20
N PHE A 193 2.16 8.04 2.98
CA PHE A 193 1.92 6.60 2.89
C PHE A 193 3.07 5.74 3.44
N PRO A 194 4.35 6.02 3.12
CA PRO A 194 5.45 5.22 3.69
C PRO A 194 5.56 5.33 5.22
N SER A 195 5.34 6.52 5.81
CA SER A 195 5.40 6.70 7.25
C SER A 195 4.28 5.99 7.99
N VAL A 196 3.06 5.97 7.44
CA VAL A 196 1.94 5.21 8.02
C VAL A 196 2.20 3.70 7.95
N ILE A 197 2.84 3.21 6.88
CA ILE A 197 3.28 1.80 6.81
C ILE A 197 4.30 1.51 7.91
N GLU A 198 5.29 2.38 8.12
CA GLU A 198 6.29 2.22 9.19
C GLU A 198 5.62 2.16 10.56
N ASP A 199 4.69 3.08 10.86
CA ASP A 199 3.95 3.10 12.12
C ASP A 199 3.18 1.79 12.38
N LEU A 200 2.56 1.22 11.34
CA LEU A 200 1.86 -0.07 11.44
C LEU A 200 2.80 -1.25 11.70
N LEU A 201 3.99 -1.24 11.09
CA LEU A 201 4.98 -2.31 11.29
C LEU A 201 5.65 -2.25 12.66
N THR A 202 5.70 -1.07 13.28
CA THR A 202 6.27 -0.86 14.62
C THR A 202 5.29 -1.14 15.75
N SER A 203 3.98 -1.01 15.46
CA SER A 203 2.93 -1.12 16.48
C SER A 203 2.48 -2.57 16.73
N ASN A 204 2.97 -3.55 15.97
CA ASN A 204 2.58 -4.97 16.00
C ASN A 204 3.74 -5.88 16.45
#